data_8fd1a0b54fcb7700b821b285b4b4eee7
#
_entry.id   8fd1a0b54fcb7700b821b285b4b4eee7
#
_cell.length_a   1.000
_cell.length_b   1.000
_cell.length_c   1.000
_cell.angle_alpha   90.00
_cell.angle_beta   90.00
_cell.angle_gamma   90.00
#
_symmetry.space_group_name_H-M   'P 1'
#
loop_
_entity.id
_entity.type
_entity.pdbx_description
1 polymer ?
#
loop_
_entity_poly.entity_id
_entity_poly.type
_entity_poly.pdbx_seq_one_letter_code
_entity_poly.pdbx_strand_id
1 'polypeptide(L)'
;PLTEGEGHVVEFDLATLKEDNIPFLRRKIGIVFQDFQLLSDRTVEQNLEFVLKATGWKDKNLIIERIKDVLEKVGLRSKIKKMPHELSGGEQQRIVIARALLNNPEIILADEPTGNLDPETSEEIVMLLKQISQNGTAVLMATHDYHIIRTFPSRIIKCENGLVHEDAQIA
;
A
#
# COMPACT_ATOMS: atom_id res chain seq x y z
N PRO A 1 9.24 -16.94 -10.57
CA PRO A 1 10.18 -17.78 -9.82
C PRO A 1 11.55 -17.08 -9.74
N LEU A 2 12.19 -17.18 -8.59
CA LEU A 2 13.57 -16.74 -8.42
C LEU A 2 14.47 -17.63 -9.28
N THR A 3 15.32 -17.04 -10.11
CA THR A 3 16.22 -17.81 -11.01
C THR A 3 17.57 -18.07 -10.37
N GLU A 4 18.04 -17.18 -9.51
CA GLU A 4 19.31 -17.27 -8.79
C GLU A 4 19.19 -16.58 -7.43
N GLY A 5 19.97 -17.03 -6.44
CA GLY A 5 20.02 -16.46 -5.10
C GLY A 5 18.91 -16.97 -4.17
N GLU A 6 18.83 -16.39 -2.98
CA GLU A 6 17.84 -16.68 -1.96
C GLU A 6 16.93 -15.46 -1.78
N GLY A 7 15.63 -15.68 -1.58
CA GLY A 7 14.69 -14.60 -1.38
C GLY A 7 13.51 -15.05 -0.52
N HIS A 8 13.25 -14.29 0.54
CA HIS A 8 12.11 -14.50 1.41
C HIS A 8 11.24 -13.24 1.46
N VAL A 9 9.94 -13.43 1.42
CA VAL A 9 8.96 -12.35 1.63
C VAL A 9 7.98 -12.83 2.68
N VAL A 10 7.99 -12.14 3.80
CA VAL A 10 7.27 -12.61 5.01
C VAL A 10 7.78 -14.02 5.37
N GLU A 11 6.88 -14.99 5.53
CA GLU A 11 7.25 -16.40 5.77
C GLU A 11 7.49 -17.24 4.50
N PHE A 12 7.35 -16.66 3.31
CA PHE A 12 7.43 -17.40 2.04
C PHE A 12 8.84 -17.35 1.44
N ASP A 13 9.39 -18.53 1.18
CA ASP A 13 10.60 -18.71 0.37
C ASP A 13 10.21 -18.64 -1.12
N LEU A 14 10.77 -17.68 -1.85
CA LEU A 14 10.44 -17.42 -3.25
C LEU A 14 11.00 -18.48 -4.20
N ALA A 15 12.04 -19.22 -3.78
CA ALA A 15 12.64 -20.28 -4.59
C ALA A 15 11.74 -21.54 -4.63
N THR A 16 11.02 -21.79 -3.54
CA THR A 16 10.15 -22.99 -3.38
C THR A 16 8.66 -22.67 -3.49
N LEU A 17 8.31 -21.39 -3.75
CA LEU A 17 6.92 -20.92 -3.80
C LEU A 17 6.14 -21.61 -4.94
N LYS A 18 5.12 -22.38 -4.58
CA LYS A 18 4.19 -23.02 -5.52
C LYS A 18 3.07 -22.07 -5.92
N GLU A 19 2.50 -22.27 -7.12
CA GLU A 19 1.40 -21.45 -7.64
C GLU A 19 0.21 -21.40 -6.69
N ASP A 20 -0.14 -22.50 -6.05
CA ASP A 20 -1.23 -22.58 -5.06
C ASP A 20 -1.02 -21.68 -3.83
N ASN A 21 0.23 -21.33 -3.52
CA ASN A 21 0.59 -20.49 -2.38
C ASN A 21 0.63 -18.99 -2.74
N ILE A 22 0.69 -18.63 -4.02
CA ILE A 22 0.73 -17.23 -4.47
C ILE A 22 -0.45 -16.40 -3.94
N PRO A 23 -1.71 -16.89 -3.92
CA PRO A 23 -2.83 -16.12 -3.35
C PRO A 23 -2.66 -15.83 -1.85
N PHE A 24 -2.03 -16.72 -1.10
CA PHE A 24 -1.75 -16.50 0.33
C PHE A 24 -0.67 -15.44 0.53
N LEU A 25 0.44 -15.54 -0.22
CA LEU A 25 1.48 -14.50 -0.23
C LEU A 25 0.90 -13.12 -0.59
N ARG A 26 0.08 -13.04 -1.64
CA ARG A 26 -0.54 -11.77 -2.06
C ARG A 26 -1.42 -11.13 -1.00
N ARG A 27 -2.05 -11.91 -0.13
CA ARG A 27 -2.83 -11.36 1.01
C ARG A 27 -1.95 -10.75 2.09
N LYS A 28 -0.70 -11.21 2.20
CA LYS A 28 0.29 -10.69 3.15
C LYS A 28 0.98 -9.40 2.68
N ILE A 29 0.78 -9.02 1.42
CA ILE A 29 1.40 -7.86 0.81
C ILE A 29 0.32 -6.86 0.43
N GLY A 30 0.40 -5.64 0.93
CA GLY A 30 -0.34 -4.49 0.43
C GLY A 30 0.46 -3.80 -0.67
N ILE A 31 -0.19 -3.35 -1.74
CA ILE A 31 0.48 -2.61 -2.82
C ILE A 31 -0.18 -1.25 -2.99
N VAL A 32 0.64 -0.20 -3.03
CA VAL A 32 0.24 1.18 -3.27
C VAL A 32 1.04 1.67 -4.48
N PHE A 33 0.36 2.04 -5.56
CA PHE A 33 0.96 2.57 -6.78
C PHE A 33 0.81 4.09 -6.86
N GLN A 34 1.64 4.73 -7.67
CA GLN A 34 1.55 6.15 -8.02
C GLN A 34 0.21 6.47 -8.72
N ASP A 35 -0.18 5.65 -9.69
CA ASP A 35 -1.49 5.72 -10.31
C ASP A 35 -2.51 5.02 -9.42
N PHE A 36 -3.53 5.70 -9.01
CA PHE A 36 -4.51 5.22 -8.02
C PHE A 36 -5.13 3.87 -8.38
N GLN A 37 -5.30 3.58 -9.68
CA GLN A 37 -5.86 2.32 -10.19
C GLN A 37 -7.18 1.93 -9.49
N LEU A 38 -8.04 2.94 -9.24
CA LEU A 38 -9.39 2.73 -8.77
C LEU A 38 -10.31 2.47 -9.97
N LEU A 39 -11.26 1.57 -9.80
CA LEU A 39 -12.29 1.29 -10.79
C LEU A 39 -13.23 2.50 -10.86
N SER A 40 -13.20 3.22 -11.99
CA SER A 40 -13.88 4.50 -12.15
C SER A 40 -15.41 4.39 -12.24
N ASP A 41 -15.91 3.18 -12.56
CA ASP A 41 -17.32 2.82 -12.66
C ASP A 41 -17.93 2.33 -11.33
N ARG A 42 -17.16 2.39 -10.23
CA ARG A 42 -17.53 1.85 -8.92
C ARG A 42 -17.28 2.87 -7.81
N THR A 43 -18.16 2.85 -6.81
CA THR A 43 -17.97 3.63 -5.58
C THR A 43 -16.74 3.15 -4.80
N VAL A 44 -16.30 3.94 -3.81
CA VAL A 44 -15.25 3.56 -2.86
C VAL A 44 -15.55 2.21 -2.21
N GLU A 45 -16.78 2.04 -1.69
CA GLU A 45 -17.21 0.77 -1.09
C GLU A 45 -17.06 -0.41 -2.06
N GLN A 46 -17.53 -0.25 -3.30
CA GLN A 46 -17.46 -1.30 -4.30
C GLN A 46 -16.04 -1.62 -4.77
N ASN A 47 -15.15 -0.62 -4.80
CA ASN A 47 -13.73 -0.82 -5.07
C ASN A 47 -13.08 -1.69 -3.99
N LEU A 48 -13.36 -1.43 -2.71
CA LEU A 48 -12.81 -2.18 -1.59
C LEU A 48 -13.46 -3.58 -1.46
N GLU A 49 -14.78 -3.66 -1.64
CA GLU A 49 -15.51 -4.92 -1.63
C GLU A 49 -15.01 -5.90 -2.72
N PHE A 50 -14.70 -5.37 -3.91
CA PHE A 50 -14.16 -6.17 -5.00
C PHE A 50 -12.89 -6.93 -4.60
N VAL A 51 -11.96 -6.25 -3.92
CA VAL A 51 -10.71 -6.86 -3.45
C VAL A 51 -10.97 -7.92 -2.39
N LEU A 52 -11.83 -7.65 -1.40
CA LEU A 52 -12.16 -8.62 -0.36
C LEU A 52 -12.79 -9.88 -0.96
N LYS A 53 -13.73 -9.73 -1.89
CA LYS A 53 -14.34 -10.88 -2.60
C LYS A 53 -13.31 -11.66 -3.41
N ALA A 54 -12.45 -10.98 -4.15
CA ALA A 54 -11.38 -11.60 -4.94
C ALA A 54 -10.36 -12.35 -4.06
N THR A 55 -10.20 -11.93 -2.79
CA THR A 55 -9.33 -12.60 -1.81
C THR A 55 -10.07 -13.62 -0.94
N GLY A 56 -11.32 -13.98 -1.28
CA GLY A 56 -12.04 -15.11 -0.70
C GLY A 56 -12.93 -14.79 0.50
N TRP A 57 -13.17 -13.50 0.80
CA TRP A 57 -14.16 -13.13 1.81
C TRP A 57 -15.58 -13.40 1.31
N LYS A 58 -16.41 -14.04 2.12
CA LYS A 58 -17.78 -14.46 1.74
C LYS A 58 -18.85 -13.81 2.60
N ASP A 59 -18.54 -13.53 3.87
CA ASP A 59 -19.52 -12.94 4.80
C ASP A 59 -19.68 -11.45 4.53
N LYS A 60 -20.90 -11.06 4.14
CA LYS A 60 -21.23 -9.67 3.81
C LYS A 60 -21.06 -8.70 4.99
N ASN A 61 -21.38 -9.13 6.21
CA ASN A 61 -21.29 -8.28 7.38
C ASN A 61 -19.82 -8.01 7.72
N LEU A 62 -18.98 -9.05 7.69
CA LEU A 62 -17.55 -8.91 7.92
C LEU A 62 -16.88 -8.04 6.83
N ILE A 63 -17.31 -8.16 5.57
CA ILE A 63 -16.85 -7.30 4.47
C ILE A 63 -17.17 -5.83 4.77
N ILE A 64 -18.42 -5.52 5.13
CA ILE A 64 -18.87 -4.15 5.42
C ILE A 64 -18.11 -3.58 6.63
N GLU A 65 -17.95 -4.35 7.70
CA GLU A 65 -17.20 -3.94 8.88
C GLU A 65 -15.73 -3.65 8.54
N ARG A 66 -15.11 -4.54 7.75
CA ARG A 66 -13.71 -4.36 7.33
C ARG A 66 -13.51 -3.12 6.47
N ILE A 67 -14.41 -2.86 5.51
CA ILE A 67 -14.38 -1.65 4.70
C ILE A 67 -14.46 -0.40 5.58
N LYS A 68 -15.39 -0.38 6.55
CA LYS A 68 -15.53 0.74 7.48
C LYS A 68 -14.28 0.95 8.33
N ASP A 69 -13.68 -0.13 8.83
CA ASP A 69 -12.45 -0.09 9.63
C ASP A 69 -11.28 0.53 8.85
N VAL A 70 -11.01 0.05 7.63
CA VAL A 70 -9.90 0.60 6.85
C VAL A 70 -10.15 2.03 6.39
N LEU A 71 -11.39 2.40 6.10
CA LEU A 71 -11.76 3.79 5.77
C LEU A 71 -11.61 4.72 6.96
N GLU A 72 -11.90 4.26 8.18
CA GLU A 72 -11.66 5.01 9.41
C GLU A 72 -10.15 5.26 9.59
N LYS A 73 -9.30 4.23 9.41
CA LYS A 73 -7.84 4.32 9.52
C LYS A 73 -7.22 5.37 8.60
N VAL A 74 -7.84 5.60 7.44
CA VAL A 74 -7.37 6.63 6.48
C VAL A 74 -8.16 7.94 6.54
N GLY A 75 -9.11 8.08 7.48
CA GLY A 75 -9.91 9.29 7.69
C GLY A 75 -10.99 9.56 6.63
N LEU A 76 -11.44 8.54 5.90
CA LEU A 76 -12.35 8.70 4.75
C LEU A 76 -13.68 7.93 4.89
N ARG A 77 -14.10 7.61 6.12
CA ARG A 77 -15.34 6.86 6.34
C ARG A 77 -16.59 7.53 5.72
N SER A 78 -16.65 8.86 5.74
CA SER A 78 -17.75 9.64 5.15
C SER A 78 -17.81 9.56 3.62
N LYS A 79 -16.71 9.14 2.96
CA LYS A 79 -16.60 9.07 1.49
C LYS A 79 -16.97 7.69 0.91
N ILE A 80 -17.44 6.75 1.71
CA ILE A 80 -17.71 5.35 1.35
C ILE A 80 -18.61 5.18 0.09
N LYS A 81 -19.56 6.09 -0.13
CA LYS A 81 -20.50 6.06 -1.28
C LYS A 81 -20.04 6.92 -2.46
N LYS A 82 -18.91 7.61 -2.36
CA LYS A 82 -18.38 8.47 -3.41
C LYS A 82 -17.78 7.65 -4.55
N MET A 83 -17.82 8.24 -5.76
CA MET A 83 -17.11 7.72 -6.92
C MET A 83 -15.68 8.29 -6.93
N PRO A 84 -14.69 7.59 -7.55
CA PRO A 84 -13.31 8.08 -7.61
C PRO A 84 -13.18 9.52 -8.15
N HIS A 85 -13.94 9.89 -9.18
CA HIS A 85 -13.91 11.22 -9.77
C HIS A 85 -14.47 12.35 -8.87
N GLU A 86 -15.15 11.99 -7.78
CA GLU A 86 -15.65 12.94 -6.77
C GLU A 86 -14.62 13.17 -5.63
N LEU A 87 -13.45 12.55 -5.69
CA LEU A 87 -12.40 12.60 -4.67
C LEU A 87 -11.21 13.42 -5.18
N SER A 88 -10.56 14.18 -4.27
CA SER A 88 -9.26 14.78 -4.56
C SER A 88 -8.18 13.71 -4.78
N GLY A 89 -7.03 14.07 -5.35
CA GLY A 89 -5.90 13.16 -5.53
C GLY A 89 -5.43 12.53 -4.21
N GLY A 90 -5.30 13.33 -3.16
CA GLY A 90 -4.95 12.85 -1.82
C GLY A 90 -5.99 11.91 -1.23
N GLU A 91 -7.30 12.20 -1.43
CA GLU A 91 -8.37 11.29 -1.01
C GLU A 91 -8.32 9.97 -1.79
N GLN A 92 -8.08 10.01 -3.10
CA GLN A 92 -7.92 8.79 -3.91
C GLN A 92 -6.72 7.96 -3.42
N GLN A 93 -5.59 8.58 -3.12
CA GLN A 93 -4.42 7.89 -2.59
C GLN A 93 -4.69 7.27 -1.21
N ARG A 94 -5.41 7.96 -0.33
CA ARG A 94 -5.86 7.38 0.94
C ARG A 94 -6.77 6.16 0.74
N ILE A 95 -7.64 6.14 -0.28
CA ILE A 95 -8.43 4.95 -0.63
C ILE A 95 -7.54 3.81 -1.14
N VAL A 96 -6.49 4.11 -1.92
CA VAL A 96 -5.51 3.09 -2.35
C VAL A 96 -4.80 2.48 -1.15
N ILE A 97 -4.41 3.30 -0.17
CA ILE A 97 -3.82 2.81 1.09
C ILE A 97 -4.84 1.97 1.88
N ALA A 98 -6.11 2.41 1.99
CA ALA A 98 -7.17 1.61 2.60
C ALA A 98 -7.35 0.25 1.91
N ARG A 99 -7.29 0.23 0.57
CA ARG A 99 -7.32 -1.00 -0.23
C ARG A 99 -6.15 -1.93 0.09
N ALA A 100 -4.94 -1.39 0.23
CA ALA A 100 -3.77 -2.17 0.61
C ALA A 100 -3.91 -2.81 2.01
N LEU A 101 -4.60 -2.15 2.94
CA LEU A 101 -4.82 -2.63 4.31
C LEU A 101 -5.88 -3.72 4.46
N LEU A 102 -6.70 -3.99 3.44
CA LEU A 102 -7.91 -4.85 3.55
C LEU A 102 -7.65 -6.24 4.14
N ASN A 103 -6.56 -6.89 3.76
CA ASN A 103 -6.24 -8.25 4.22
C ASN A 103 -5.28 -8.29 5.42
N ASN A 104 -5.12 -7.19 6.18
CA ASN A 104 -4.14 -7.07 7.26
C ASN A 104 -2.73 -7.50 6.80
N PRO A 105 -2.15 -6.81 5.81
CA PRO A 105 -0.85 -7.18 5.27
C PRO A 105 0.23 -7.05 6.33
N GLU A 106 1.28 -7.85 6.21
CA GLU A 106 2.48 -7.75 7.04
C GLU A 106 3.47 -6.71 6.47
N ILE A 107 3.39 -6.49 5.15
CA ILE A 107 4.19 -5.47 4.47
C ILE A 107 3.36 -4.71 3.44
N ILE A 108 3.59 -3.40 3.34
CA ILE A 108 3.11 -2.55 2.25
C ILE A 108 4.30 -2.16 1.38
N LEU A 109 4.16 -2.42 0.07
CA LEU A 109 5.07 -1.94 -0.96
C LEU A 109 4.42 -0.71 -1.61
N ALA A 110 5.03 0.45 -1.46
CA ALA A 110 4.55 1.71 -2.01
C ALA A 110 5.53 2.21 -3.08
N ASP A 111 5.07 2.29 -4.31
CA ASP A 111 5.84 2.75 -5.45
C ASP A 111 5.40 4.17 -5.83
N GLU A 112 6.26 5.16 -5.58
CA GLU A 112 6.02 6.59 -5.78
C GLU A 112 4.63 7.06 -5.28
N PRO A 113 4.26 6.77 -4.02
CA PRO A 113 2.88 6.98 -3.55
C PRO A 113 2.45 8.45 -3.50
N THR A 114 3.38 9.38 -3.69
CA THR A 114 3.17 10.83 -3.65
C THR A 114 3.40 11.52 -4.99
N GLY A 115 3.80 10.78 -6.04
CA GLY A 115 4.28 11.35 -7.31
C GLY A 115 3.26 12.19 -8.09
N ASN A 116 1.96 12.07 -7.79
CA ASN A 116 0.86 12.82 -8.42
C ASN A 116 0.20 13.83 -7.47
N LEU A 117 0.83 14.16 -6.34
CA LEU A 117 0.26 14.99 -5.29
C LEU A 117 1.07 16.27 -5.10
N ASP A 118 0.42 17.29 -4.56
CA ASP A 118 1.11 18.50 -4.10
C ASP A 118 1.95 18.22 -2.83
N PRO A 119 2.93 19.07 -2.50
CA PRO A 119 3.85 18.80 -1.39
C PRO A 119 3.17 18.61 -0.03
N GLU A 120 2.14 19.39 0.30
CA GLU A 120 1.43 19.31 1.57
C GLU A 120 0.68 17.97 1.69
N THR A 121 -0.06 17.61 0.66
CA THR A 121 -0.76 16.32 0.57
C THR A 121 0.24 15.15 0.59
N SER A 122 1.41 15.30 -0.04
CA SER A 122 2.47 14.29 -0.05
C SER A 122 2.97 13.99 1.37
N GLU A 123 3.23 15.02 2.17
CA GLU A 123 3.62 14.86 3.58
C GLU A 123 2.55 14.14 4.39
N GLU A 124 1.26 14.47 4.18
CA GLU A 124 0.16 13.80 4.87
C GLU A 124 0.08 12.30 4.52
N ILE A 125 0.32 11.93 3.26
CA ILE A 125 0.34 10.52 2.83
C ILE A 125 1.50 9.78 3.47
N VAL A 126 2.70 10.39 3.52
CA VAL A 126 3.86 9.77 4.16
C VAL A 126 3.65 9.63 5.68
N MET A 127 3.06 10.64 6.33
CA MET A 127 2.69 10.53 7.75
C MET A 127 1.71 9.38 8.00
N LEU A 128 0.72 9.19 7.13
CA LEU A 128 -0.20 8.07 7.23
C LEU A 128 0.52 6.72 7.09
N LEU A 129 1.42 6.57 6.12
CA LEU A 129 2.23 5.35 5.96
C LEU A 129 3.13 5.10 7.17
N LYS A 130 3.71 6.16 7.74
CA LYS A 130 4.52 6.07 8.98
C LYS A 130 3.67 5.61 10.18
N GLN A 131 2.45 6.12 10.35
CA GLN A 131 1.52 5.66 11.39
C GLN A 131 1.16 4.18 11.20
N ILE A 132 0.92 3.74 9.97
CA ILE A 132 0.66 2.33 9.65
C ILE A 132 1.87 1.47 10.06
N SER A 133 3.09 1.93 9.76
CA SER A 133 4.32 1.23 10.14
C SER A 133 4.50 1.13 11.66
N GLN A 134 4.21 2.19 12.38
CA GLN A 134 4.25 2.20 13.86
C GLN A 134 3.23 1.24 14.50
N ASN A 135 2.15 0.92 13.78
CA ASN A 135 1.13 -0.04 14.20
C ASN A 135 1.46 -1.50 13.80
N GLY A 136 2.68 -1.77 13.34
CA GLY A 136 3.20 -3.12 13.14
C GLY A 136 3.17 -3.66 11.71
N THR A 137 2.71 -2.89 10.71
CA THR A 137 2.81 -3.26 9.30
C THR A 137 4.10 -2.71 8.71
N ALA A 138 5.02 -3.53 8.23
CA ALA A 138 6.22 -3.02 7.55
C ALA A 138 5.85 -2.18 6.32
N VAL A 139 6.56 -1.08 6.07
CA VAL A 139 6.36 -0.25 4.89
C VAL A 139 7.69 -0.09 4.16
N LEU A 140 7.72 -0.52 2.91
CA LEU A 140 8.82 -0.27 1.97
C LEU A 140 8.32 0.70 0.90
N MET A 141 8.88 1.90 0.86
CA MET A 141 8.49 2.95 -0.08
C MET A 141 9.63 3.23 -1.05
N ALA A 142 9.37 3.10 -2.34
CA ALA A 142 10.25 3.61 -3.39
C ALA A 142 9.86 5.06 -3.68
N THR A 143 10.84 5.96 -3.69
CA THR A 143 10.65 7.36 -4.06
C THR A 143 11.96 7.99 -4.52
N HIS A 144 11.85 8.98 -5.39
CA HIS A 144 12.96 9.87 -5.77
C HIS A 144 12.78 11.28 -5.21
N ASP A 145 11.79 11.52 -4.35
CA ASP A 145 11.54 12.80 -3.71
C ASP A 145 12.48 13.01 -2.51
N TYR A 146 13.56 13.75 -2.75
CA TYR A 146 14.54 14.09 -1.72
C TYR A 146 13.97 14.95 -0.58
N HIS A 147 12.92 15.73 -0.81
CA HIS A 147 12.26 16.48 0.24
C HIS A 147 11.60 15.52 1.25
N ILE A 148 10.84 14.56 0.77
CA ILE A 148 10.21 13.52 1.60
C ILE A 148 11.26 12.73 2.37
N ILE A 149 12.35 12.32 1.72
CA ILE A 149 13.40 11.53 2.37
C ILE A 149 14.07 12.31 3.51
N ARG A 150 14.28 13.62 3.35
CA ARG A 150 14.87 14.48 4.39
C ARG A 150 13.89 14.79 5.52
N THR A 151 12.60 15.02 5.19
CA THR A 151 11.57 15.39 6.16
C THR A 151 11.15 14.21 7.03
N PHE A 152 11.19 12.99 6.49
CA PHE A 152 10.76 11.77 7.17
C PHE A 152 11.91 10.75 7.33
N PRO A 153 12.85 10.97 8.29
CA PRO A 153 13.97 10.08 8.48
C PRO A 153 13.54 8.63 8.69
N SER A 154 14.18 7.73 7.94
CA SER A 154 13.94 6.29 7.98
C SER A 154 15.19 5.55 7.49
N ARG A 155 15.18 4.21 7.55
CA ARG A 155 16.23 3.39 6.91
C ARG A 155 16.14 3.60 5.41
N ILE A 156 17.27 3.86 4.77
CA ILE A 156 17.37 4.15 3.34
C ILE A 156 18.13 3.01 2.65
N ILE A 157 17.56 2.54 1.54
CA ILE A 157 18.18 1.59 0.63
C ILE A 157 18.33 2.30 -0.72
N LYS A 158 19.57 2.63 -1.10
CA LYS A 158 19.87 3.28 -2.39
C LYS A 158 20.15 2.24 -3.45
N CYS A 159 19.39 2.29 -4.56
CA CYS A 159 19.63 1.48 -5.75
C CYS A 159 20.33 2.34 -6.81
N GLU A 160 21.57 2.02 -7.16
CA GLU A 160 22.37 2.79 -8.12
C GLU A 160 23.28 1.87 -8.91
N ASN A 161 23.35 2.05 -10.25
CA ASN A 161 24.19 1.26 -11.16
C ASN A 161 24.02 -0.28 -11.02
N GLY A 162 22.80 -0.74 -10.71
CA GLY A 162 22.52 -2.16 -10.52
C GLY A 162 22.98 -2.73 -9.17
N LEU A 163 23.43 -1.89 -8.27
CA LEU A 163 23.85 -2.24 -6.92
C LEU A 163 22.89 -1.69 -5.88
N VAL A 164 22.85 -2.34 -4.73
CA VAL A 164 22.05 -1.94 -3.55
C VAL A 164 23.00 -1.52 -2.44
N HIS A 165 22.81 -0.31 -1.92
CA HIS A 165 23.58 0.26 -0.82
C HIS A 165 22.64 0.52 0.36
N GLU A 166 22.94 -0.08 1.52
CA GLU A 166 22.25 0.22 2.78
C GLU A 166 22.90 1.43 3.46
N ASP A 167 22.13 2.11 4.31
CA ASP A 167 22.56 3.26 5.10
C ASP A 167 23.18 4.41 4.28
N ALA A 168 22.70 4.60 3.05
CA ALA A 168 23.10 5.72 2.23
C ALA A 168 22.71 7.05 2.92
N GLN A 169 23.72 7.83 3.36
CA GLN A 169 23.50 9.22 3.74
C GLN A 169 23.16 10.00 2.46
N ILE A 170 22.02 10.65 2.48
CA ILE A 170 21.63 11.57 1.40
C ILE A 170 22.28 12.91 1.75
N ALA A 171 23.24 13.31 0.93
CA ALA A 171 23.92 14.60 1.02
C ALA A 171 22.98 15.76 0.65
#